data_42a7ec254789ab355c2b16e56ab0a39b
#
_entry.id   42a7ec254789ab355c2b16e56ab0a39b
#
_cell.length_a   1.000
_cell.length_b   1.000
_cell.length_c   1.000
_cell.angle_alpha   90.00
_cell.angle_beta   90.00
_cell.angle_gamma   90.00
#
_symmetry.space_group_name_H-M   'P 1'
#
loop_
_entity.id
_entity.type
_entity.pdbx_description
1 polymer ?
#
loop_
_entity_poly.entity_id
_entity_poly.type
_entity_poly.pdbx_seq_one_letter_code
_entity_poly.pdbx_strand_id
1 'polypeptide(L)'
;MHNFTITELIDGLKNRVFSSTEITQHFLSRIKTLDPAFNSVITLTEGQAIEAARLADQQLAKGDSAPLCGIPVLHKDIFCTNGVRTSCGSKMLDNFVPPYDATVVENFKNSGAIMLGKTNMDEFAMGSSNETSFYGPVKNPWATNSVPGGSSGGSAAAIAARLAPGATATDTGGSIRQPAALCGITGLKPTYGRVSRWGMIAFASSLDQAGPMARTAEDCALLLNCMASYDNKDSTCVDRSVPNYSANLGDSVKGLRIGIPKEYFSEGLNAGTEKAVRESLAEYEKMGAELVELSLPNTGLSVPAYYVIAPAEASANLSRFDGVKYGHRCDNPKDLEDLYRRTRAEGFGDEVQRRILIGTYCLSAGYYDAYYGKAQQVRELIRQDFTQAFEKVDLIMGPTCPSPAFEFGSKGNDPVAMYLEDIYTISTNLAGLPGMSLPCGMVENKPVGLQIIGNYFDEARMLNAAHQFQQVTDWHTQAPEGIES
;
A
#
# COMPACT_ATOMS: atom_id res chain seq x y z
N MET A 1 18.66 -14.75 -8.12
CA MET A 1 17.45 -14.98 -7.32
C MET A 1 16.57 -13.73 -7.23
N HIS A 2 17.14 -12.55 -7.03
CA HIS A 2 16.38 -11.29 -6.87
C HIS A 2 15.54 -10.87 -8.10
N ASN A 3 15.85 -11.40 -9.28
CA ASN A 3 15.07 -11.16 -10.52
C ASN A 3 13.90 -12.12 -10.70
N PHE A 4 13.80 -13.17 -9.90
CA PHE A 4 12.66 -14.09 -9.95
C PHE A 4 11.42 -13.48 -9.32
N THR A 5 10.25 -13.78 -9.87
CA THR A 5 8.93 -13.52 -9.27
C THR A 5 8.69 -14.47 -8.09
N ILE A 6 7.64 -14.25 -7.30
CA ILE A 6 7.25 -15.19 -6.24
C ILE A 6 6.92 -16.56 -6.86
N THR A 7 6.18 -16.56 -7.97
CA THR A 7 5.85 -17.80 -8.69
C THR A 7 7.11 -18.56 -9.10
N GLU A 8 8.08 -17.89 -9.74
CA GLU A 8 9.35 -18.49 -10.13
C GLU A 8 10.19 -18.99 -8.95
N LEU A 9 10.17 -18.26 -7.83
CA LEU A 9 10.83 -18.70 -6.59
C LEU A 9 10.16 -19.96 -6.01
N ILE A 10 8.84 -20.04 -6.01
CA ILE A 10 8.09 -21.23 -5.58
C ILE A 10 8.45 -22.44 -6.44
N ASP A 11 8.50 -22.27 -7.77
CA ASP A 11 8.87 -23.33 -8.68
C ASP A 11 10.33 -23.77 -8.51
N GLY A 12 11.25 -22.83 -8.30
CA GLY A 12 12.64 -23.11 -7.98
C GLY A 12 12.81 -23.92 -6.69
N LEU A 13 12.06 -23.59 -5.64
CA LEU A 13 12.04 -24.35 -4.37
C LEU A 13 11.48 -25.76 -4.57
N LYS A 14 10.35 -25.92 -5.26
CA LYS A 14 9.75 -27.24 -5.57
C LYS A 14 10.69 -28.13 -6.38
N ASN A 15 11.38 -27.54 -7.34
CA ASN A 15 12.33 -28.25 -8.20
C ASN A 15 13.74 -28.38 -7.60
N ARG A 16 13.94 -27.88 -6.35
CA ARG A 16 15.22 -27.92 -5.62
C ARG A 16 16.37 -27.26 -6.37
N VAL A 17 16.10 -26.21 -7.13
CA VAL A 17 17.12 -25.39 -7.80
C VAL A 17 17.92 -24.60 -6.76
N PHE A 18 17.27 -24.21 -5.67
CA PHE A 18 17.83 -23.55 -4.50
C PHE A 18 16.95 -23.88 -3.27
N SER A 19 17.47 -23.62 -2.09
CA SER A 19 16.78 -23.77 -0.80
C SER A 19 16.17 -22.43 -0.35
N SER A 20 15.21 -22.49 0.57
CA SER A 20 14.68 -21.32 1.27
C SER A 20 15.76 -20.57 2.04
N THR A 21 16.68 -21.32 2.68
CA THR A 21 17.84 -20.72 3.38
C THR A 21 18.71 -19.89 2.43
N GLU A 22 19.02 -20.39 1.21
CA GLU A 22 19.82 -19.66 0.22
C GLU A 22 19.10 -18.40 -0.27
N ILE A 23 17.79 -18.50 -0.59
CA ILE A 23 17.01 -17.32 -1.01
C ILE A 23 16.98 -16.27 0.10
N THR A 24 16.70 -16.68 1.33
CA THR A 24 16.61 -15.79 2.50
C THR A 24 17.94 -15.08 2.76
N GLN A 25 19.05 -15.82 2.74
CA GLN A 25 20.40 -15.24 2.87
C GLN A 25 20.72 -14.25 1.74
N HIS A 26 20.34 -14.58 0.49
CA HIS A 26 20.51 -13.71 -0.65
C HIS A 26 19.80 -12.36 -0.44
N PHE A 27 18.51 -12.36 -0.09
CA PHE A 27 17.76 -11.11 0.13
C PHE A 27 18.25 -10.33 1.36
N LEU A 28 18.58 -11.00 2.46
CA LEU A 28 19.18 -10.34 3.64
C LEU A 28 20.52 -9.66 3.30
N SER A 29 21.37 -10.31 2.49
CA SER A 29 22.62 -9.71 2.02
C SER A 29 22.37 -8.49 1.14
N ARG A 30 21.42 -8.57 0.20
CA ARG A 30 21.03 -7.44 -0.65
C ARG A 30 20.50 -6.26 0.17
N ILE A 31 19.63 -6.50 1.16
CA ILE A 31 19.15 -5.44 2.05
C ILE A 31 20.32 -4.76 2.74
N LYS A 32 21.26 -5.51 3.35
CA LYS A 32 22.43 -4.94 4.03
C LYS A 32 23.31 -4.11 3.11
N THR A 33 23.43 -4.51 1.85
CA THR A 33 24.34 -3.86 0.89
C THR A 33 23.70 -2.65 0.22
N LEU A 34 22.44 -2.75 -0.20
CA LEU A 34 21.80 -1.75 -1.06
C LEU A 34 20.88 -0.80 -0.30
N ASP A 35 20.18 -1.28 0.74
CA ASP A 35 19.17 -0.49 1.44
C ASP A 35 19.71 0.78 2.15
N PRO A 36 20.97 0.86 2.59
CA PRO A 36 21.53 2.12 3.08
C PRO A 36 21.42 3.29 2.10
N ALA A 37 21.31 3.02 0.78
CA ALA A 37 21.07 4.04 -0.22
C ALA A 37 19.61 4.50 -0.28
N PHE A 38 18.65 3.65 0.15
CA PHE A 38 17.20 3.87 -0.01
C PHE A 38 16.47 4.13 1.31
N ASN A 39 16.97 3.60 2.43
CA ASN A 39 16.32 3.68 3.76
C ASN A 39 14.90 3.07 3.76
N SER A 40 14.71 1.97 3.04
CA SER A 40 13.40 1.33 2.87
C SER A 40 13.05 0.34 3.98
N VAL A 41 14.04 -0.18 4.73
CA VAL A 41 13.86 -1.18 5.79
C VAL A 41 14.40 -0.63 7.12
N ILE A 42 13.55 -0.56 8.15
CA ILE A 42 13.90 0.01 9.46
C ILE A 42 14.16 -1.03 10.56
N THR A 43 13.75 -2.27 10.35
CA THR A 43 14.01 -3.37 11.29
C THR A 43 14.23 -4.66 10.50
N LEU A 44 15.39 -5.30 10.69
CA LEU A 44 15.69 -6.63 10.14
C LEU A 44 15.45 -7.71 11.21
N THR A 45 14.90 -8.84 10.77
CA THR A 45 14.65 -10.02 11.61
C THR A 45 15.54 -11.20 11.21
N GLU A 46 16.82 -10.93 10.92
CA GLU A 46 17.77 -11.89 10.34
C GLU A 46 17.80 -13.25 11.01
N GLY A 47 17.99 -13.31 12.34
CA GLY A 47 18.06 -14.57 13.07
C GLY A 47 16.77 -15.39 12.96
N GLN A 48 15.60 -14.71 13.10
CA GLN A 48 14.28 -15.34 12.95
C GLN A 48 14.06 -15.79 11.50
N ALA A 49 14.44 -14.99 10.50
CA ALA A 49 14.30 -15.31 9.09
C ALA A 49 15.10 -16.55 8.69
N ILE A 50 16.37 -16.66 9.10
CA ILE A 50 17.22 -17.81 8.80
C ILE A 50 16.68 -19.09 9.45
N GLU A 51 16.24 -19.01 10.70
CA GLU A 51 15.65 -20.18 11.37
C GLU A 51 14.34 -20.62 10.72
N ALA A 52 13.45 -19.68 10.39
CA ALA A 52 12.23 -19.99 9.67
C ALA A 52 12.50 -20.60 8.28
N ALA A 53 13.51 -20.11 7.57
CA ALA A 53 13.91 -20.65 6.27
C ALA A 53 14.42 -22.10 6.38
N ARG A 54 15.21 -22.43 7.42
CA ARG A 54 15.66 -23.81 7.67
C ARG A 54 14.48 -24.76 7.95
N LEU A 55 13.49 -24.29 8.70
CA LEU A 55 12.26 -25.06 8.95
C LEU A 55 11.45 -25.25 7.66
N ALA A 56 11.36 -24.23 6.82
CA ALA A 56 10.72 -24.32 5.52
C ALA A 56 11.42 -25.34 4.60
N ASP A 57 12.75 -25.38 4.58
CA ASP A 57 13.51 -26.37 3.81
C ASP A 57 13.18 -27.80 4.26
N GLN A 58 13.00 -28.04 5.57
CA GLN A 58 12.59 -29.34 6.10
C GLN A 58 11.15 -29.71 5.70
N GLN A 59 10.23 -28.74 5.63
CA GLN A 59 8.86 -28.97 5.18
C GLN A 59 8.81 -29.31 3.69
N LEU A 60 9.50 -28.50 2.86
CA LEU A 60 9.64 -28.72 1.44
C LEU A 60 10.24 -30.11 1.10
N ALA A 61 11.22 -30.55 1.88
CA ALA A 61 11.82 -31.89 1.71
C ALA A 61 10.82 -33.03 1.98
N LYS A 62 9.82 -32.82 2.84
CA LYS A 62 8.75 -33.81 3.13
C LYS A 62 7.61 -33.76 2.08
N GLY A 63 7.60 -32.79 1.16
CA GLY A 63 6.56 -32.62 0.15
C GLY A 63 5.26 -31.99 0.68
N ASP A 64 5.23 -31.55 1.93
CA ASP A 64 4.12 -30.82 2.53
C ASP A 64 4.52 -29.33 2.60
N SER A 65 3.93 -28.50 1.75
CA SER A 65 4.27 -27.08 1.66
C SER A 65 3.03 -26.20 1.61
N ALA A 66 2.98 -25.22 2.51
CA ALA A 66 2.02 -24.13 2.45
C ALA A 66 2.27 -23.24 1.22
N PRO A 67 1.29 -22.41 0.80
CA PRO A 67 1.36 -21.69 -0.49
C PRO A 67 2.60 -20.80 -0.67
N LEU A 68 3.12 -20.19 0.40
CA LEU A 68 4.32 -19.34 0.38
C LEU A 68 5.48 -19.96 1.18
N CYS A 69 5.49 -21.30 1.34
CA CYS A 69 6.51 -21.97 2.13
C CYS A 69 7.92 -21.63 1.62
N GLY A 70 8.70 -20.98 2.48
CA GLY A 70 10.09 -20.61 2.19
C GLY A 70 10.27 -19.31 1.38
N ILE A 71 9.20 -18.58 1.08
CA ILE A 71 9.26 -17.32 0.32
C ILE A 71 9.48 -16.14 1.27
N PRO A 72 10.56 -15.34 1.07
CA PRO A 72 10.83 -14.17 1.89
C PRO A 72 9.91 -13.00 1.53
N VAL A 73 9.43 -12.30 2.58
CA VAL A 73 8.56 -11.12 2.45
C VAL A 73 8.96 -10.03 3.45
N LEU A 74 8.57 -8.79 3.17
CA LEU A 74 8.69 -7.67 4.09
C LEU A 74 7.28 -7.23 4.57
N HIS A 75 7.18 -6.77 5.82
CA HIS A 75 5.94 -6.19 6.33
C HIS A 75 6.08 -4.69 6.57
N LYS A 76 5.11 -3.90 6.10
CA LYS A 76 5.03 -2.48 6.48
C LYS A 76 4.99 -2.34 8.00
N ASP A 77 5.71 -1.36 8.54
CA ASP A 77 5.90 -1.21 9.99
C ASP A 77 4.65 -0.70 10.76
N ILE A 78 3.48 -0.88 10.18
CA ILE A 78 2.17 -0.63 10.78
C ILE A 78 1.53 -1.90 11.34
N PHE A 79 1.99 -3.09 10.92
CA PHE A 79 1.44 -4.37 11.38
C PHE A 79 2.16 -4.82 12.65
N CYS A 80 1.42 -4.94 13.75
CA CYS A 80 1.93 -5.53 14.99
C CYS A 80 2.51 -6.91 14.71
N THR A 81 3.75 -7.13 15.14
CA THR A 81 4.48 -8.38 14.94
C THR A 81 5.05 -8.82 16.29
N ASN A 82 4.63 -9.98 16.78
CA ASN A 82 5.01 -10.49 18.09
C ASN A 82 6.53 -10.55 18.27
N GLY A 83 7.03 -9.87 19.30
CA GLY A 83 8.45 -9.83 19.63
C GLY A 83 9.32 -9.02 18.67
N VAL A 84 8.73 -8.29 17.71
CA VAL A 84 9.44 -7.43 16.75
C VAL A 84 8.96 -5.99 16.88
N ARG A 85 9.89 -5.04 16.99
CA ARG A 85 9.57 -3.61 17.05
C ARG A 85 8.61 -3.22 15.93
N THR A 86 7.56 -2.47 16.30
CA THR A 86 6.54 -1.93 15.38
C THR A 86 6.29 -0.47 15.74
N SER A 87 6.88 0.42 14.97
CA SER A 87 6.97 1.85 15.30
C SER A 87 6.02 2.76 14.51
N CYS A 88 5.45 2.28 13.40
CA CYS A 88 4.69 3.11 12.45
C CYS A 88 5.49 4.30 11.90
N GLY A 89 6.82 4.20 11.80
CA GLY A 89 7.67 5.31 11.38
C GLY A 89 7.68 6.50 12.37
N SER A 90 7.32 6.27 13.64
CA SER A 90 7.12 7.31 14.66
C SER A 90 8.00 7.13 15.88
N LYS A 91 8.50 8.24 16.41
CA LYS A 91 9.14 8.27 17.74
C LYS A 91 8.17 7.84 18.84
N MET A 92 6.88 8.09 18.68
CA MET A 92 5.86 7.71 19.65
C MET A 92 5.88 6.21 19.96
N LEU A 93 6.18 5.37 18.98
CA LEU A 93 6.22 3.90 19.09
C LEU A 93 7.60 3.29 18.85
N ASP A 94 8.69 4.07 18.87
CA ASP A 94 10.04 3.57 18.59
C ASP A 94 10.47 2.45 19.56
N ASN A 95 9.98 2.45 20.78
CA ASN A 95 10.26 1.44 21.80
C ASN A 95 9.17 0.36 21.92
N PHE A 96 8.17 0.35 21.03
CA PHE A 96 7.03 -0.57 21.16
C PHE A 96 7.33 -1.92 20.48
N VAL A 97 7.24 -2.98 21.29
CA VAL A 97 7.34 -4.37 20.82
C VAL A 97 6.02 -5.06 21.14
N PRO A 98 5.19 -5.37 20.13
CA PRO A 98 3.88 -6.00 20.33
C PRO A 98 4.01 -7.41 20.94
N PRO A 99 3.10 -7.79 21.86
CA PRO A 99 3.03 -9.15 22.41
C PRO A 99 2.13 -10.09 21.56
N TYR A 100 1.72 -9.68 20.36
CA TYR A 100 0.84 -10.42 19.45
C TYR A 100 1.12 -10.06 18.00
N ASP A 101 0.71 -10.93 17.08
CA ASP A 101 0.75 -10.68 15.64
C ASP A 101 -0.56 -10.06 15.16
N ALA A 102 -0.48 -9.16 14.18
CA ALA A 102 -1.61 -8.79 13.37
C ALA A 102 -2.12 -10.00 12.56
N THR A 103 -3.42 -10.08 12.30
CA THR A 103 -4.01 -11.18 11.51
C THR A 103 -3.31 -11.36 10.15
N VAL A 104 -2.94 -10.28 9.48
CA VAL A 104 -2.15 -10.35 8.24
C VAL A 104 -0.81 -11.05 8.47
N VAL A 105 -0.08 -10.73 9.55
CA VAL A 105 1.21 -11.36 9.87
C VAL A 105 1.03 -12.83 10.21
N GLU A 106 0.00 -13.17 11.01
CA GLU A 106 -0.35 -14.56 11.35
C GLU A 106 -0.68 -15.37 10.09
N ASN A 107 -1.46 -14.82 9.17
CA ASN A 107 -1.81 -15.45 7.91
C ASN A 107 -0.59 -15.73 7.03
N PHE A 108 0.37 -14.79 6.94
CA PHE A 108 1.62 -15.01 6.21
C PHE A 108 2.48 -16.10 6.87
N LYS A 109 2.59 -16.11 8.20
CA LYS A 109 3.27 -17.20 8.94
C LYS A 109 2.64 -18.56 8.64
N ASN A 110 1.31 -18.65 8.72
CA ASN A 110 0.56 -19.88 8.44
C ASN A 110 0.71 -20.32 6.97
N SER A 111 0.93 -19.40 6.05
CA SER A 111 1.25 -19.67 4.65
C SER A 111 2.70 -20.05 4.41
N GLY A 112 3.54 -20.09 5.44
CA GLY A 112 4.95 -20.49 5.39
C GLY A 112 5.90 -19.40 4.86
N ALA A 113 5.46 -18.15 4.76
CA ALA A 113 6.29 -17.03 4.35
C ALA A 113 7.37 -16.70 5.39
N ILE A 114 8.53 -16.24 4.93
CA ILE A 114 9.67 -15.86 5.76
C ILE A 114 9.71 -14.35 5.90
N MET A 115 9.51 -13.82 7.11
CA MET A 115 9.61 -12.39 7.35
C MET A 115 11.08 -11.95 7.40
N LEU A 116 11.49 -11.07 6.46
CA LEU A 116 12.84 -10.47 6.46
C LEU A 116 12.95 -9.29 7.43
N GLY A 117 11.86 -8.56 7.63
CA GLY A 117 11.86 -7.35 8.46
C GLY A 117 10.66 -6.45 8.24
N LYS A 118 10.80 -5.19 8.69
CA LYS A 118 9.77 -4.16 8.68
C LYS A 118 10.20 -2.99 7.78
N THR A 119 9.32 -2.58 6.85
CA THR A 119 9.60 -1.47 5.93
C THR A 119 9.24 -0.12 6.53
N ASN A 120 10.02 0.88 6.16
CA ASN A 120 9.79 2.28 6.48
C ASN A 120 8.47 2.79 5.86
N MET A 121 7.93 3.85 6.44
CA MET A 121 6.64 4.40 6.05
C MET A 121 6.50 5.85 6.51
N ASP A 122 5.60 6.62 5.93
CA ASP A 122 5.18 7.88 6.54
C ASP A 122 4.61 7.63 7.94
N GLU A 123 4.89 8.55 8.85
CA GLU A 123 4.49 8.44 10.26
C GLU A 123 2.99 8.18 10.42
N PHE A 124 2.61 7.07 11.09
CA PHE A 124 1.23 6.60 11.26
C PHE A 124 0.41 6.54 9.96
N ALA A 125 1.07 6.24 8.84
CA ALA A 125 0.48 6.23 7.50
C ALA A 125 -0.08 7.60 7.03
N MET A 126 0.36 8.70 7.64
CA MET A 126 -0.06 10.08 7.35
C MET A 126 0.94 10.78 6.45
N GLY A 127 0.83 10.56 5.15
CA GLY A 127 1.68 11.17 4.13
C GLY A 127 1.49 10.49 2.78
N SER A 128 2.05 11.12 1.74
CA SER A 128 1.98 10.65 0.35
C SER A 128 3.35 10.68 -0.32
N SER A 129 4.44 10.84 0.45
CA SER A 129 5.79 10.95 -0.09
C SER A 129 6.86 10.13 0.63
N ASN A 130 6.56 9.64 1.83
CA ASN A 130 7.49 8.99 2.77
C ASN A 130 8.65 9.89 3.21
N GLU A 131 8.37 11.19 3.35
CA GLU A 131 9.29 12.17 3.92
C GLU A 131 9.14 12.33 5.44
N THR A 132 8.01 11.88 6.03
CA THR A 132 7.62 12.19 7.41
C THR A 132 8.06 11.14 8.44
N SER A 133 8.78 10.11 8.04
CA SER A 133 9.25 9.06 8.95
C SER A 133 10.27 9.59 9.98
N PHE A 134 10.12 9.17 11.23
CA PHE A 134 11.11 9.40 12.30
C PHE A 134 12.50 8.85 11.95
N TYR A 135 12.56 7.80 11.13
CA TYR A 135 13.83 7.18 10.67
C TYR A 135 14.42 7.85 9.43
N GLY A 136 13.86 8.97 9.01
CA GLY A 136 14.24 9.69 7.81
C GLY A 136 13.49 9.24 6.55
N PRO A 137 13.62 10.02 5.46
CA PRO A 137 12.91 9.78 4.21
C PRO A 137 13.38 8.51 3.51
N VAL A 138 12.45 7.87 2.80
CA VAL A 138 12.75 6.79 1.86
C VAL A 138 13.05 7.39 0.50
N LYS A 139 14.07 6.89 -0.18
CA LYS A 139 14.45 7.36 -1.52
C LYS A 139 13.91 6.44 -2.60
N ASN A 140 13.50 7.04 -3.71
CA ASN A 140 13.04 6.29 -4.87
C ASN A 140 14.22 5.60 -5.57
N PRO A 141 14.20 4.28 -5.81
CA PRO A 141 15.30 3.58 -6.48
C PRO A 141 15.55 4.03 -7.92
N TRP A 142 14.55 4.59 -8.61
CA TRP A 142 14.69 5.13 -9.96
C TRP A 142 15.39 6.50 -9.99
N ALA A 143 15.26 7.28 -8.91
CA ALA A 143 15.87 8.61 -8.78
C ALA A 143 16.02 8.95 -7.30
N THR A 144 17.23 8.80 -6.75
CA THR A 144 17.47 8.92 -5.31
C THR A 144 17.28 10.32 -4.71
N ASN A 145 17.07 11.33 -5.55
CA ASN A 145 16.65 12.68 -5.18
C ASN A 145 15.13 12.87 -5.19
N SER A 146 14.37 11.82 -5.50
CA SER A 146 12.90 11.85 -5.63
C SER A 146 12.24 10.95 -4.61
N VAL A 147 10.96 11.25 -4.31
CA VAL A 147 10.14 10.51 -3.36
C VAL A 147 9.69 9.17 -3.96
N PRO A 148 9.57 8.10 -3.15
CA PRO A 148 9.00 6.83 -3.60
C PRO A 148 7.47 6.83 -3.61
N GLY A 149 6.87 7.91 -3.11
CA GLY A 149 5.47 7.94 -2.71
C GLY A 149 5.25 7.38 -1.31
N GLY A 150 4.02 7.50 -0.82
CA GLY A 150 3.67 7.09 0.53
C GLY A 150 2.16 6.80 0.70
N SER A 151 1.85 6.31 1.87
CA SER A 151 2.69 6.08 3.05
C SER A 151 3.48 4.75 3.02
N SER A 152 3.28 3.86 2.03
CA SER A 152 4.01 2.58 1.94
C SER A 152 5.26 2.69 1.07
N GLY A 153 5.97 3.83 1.14
CA GLY A 153 7.15 4.11 0.31
C GLY A 153 8.30 3.13 0.53
N GLY A 154 8.53 2.70 1.78
CA GLY A 154 9.53 1.69 2.09
C GLY A 154 9.21 0.34 1.45
N SER A 155 7.94 -0.11 1.48
CA SER A 155 7.53 -1.36 0.82
C SER A 155 7.72 -1.25 -0.71
N ALA A 156 7.31 -0.13 -1.31
CA ALA A 156 7.43 0.07 -2.75
C ALA A 156 8.91 0.16 -3.19
N ALA A 157 9.71 0.95 -2.50
CA ALA A 157 11.15 1.09 -2.79
C ALA A 157 11.89 -0.24 -2.64
N ALA A 158 11.59 -1.03 -1.58
CA ALA A 158 12.21 -2.33 -1.37
C ALA A 158 11.92 -3.31 -2.51
N ILE A 159 10.68 -3.35 -3.03
CA ILE A 159 10.31 -4.20 -4.17
C ILE A 159 10.97 -3.70 -5.45
N ALA A 160 10.95 -2.41 -5.73
CA ALA A 160 11.60 -1.82 -6.91
C ALA A 160 13.11 -2.05 -6.92
N ALA A 161 13.77 -1.95 -5.74
CA ALA A 161 15.20 -2.24 -5.57
C ALA A 161 15.53 -3.75 -5.48
N ARG A 162 14.55 -4.63 -5.68
CA ARG A 162 14.75 -6.09 -5.62
C ARG A 162 15.30 -6.56 -4.27
N LEU A 163 14.90 -5.93 -3.16
CA LEU A 163 15.28 -6.31 -1.79
C LEU A 163 14.38 -7.38 -1.18
N ALA A 164 13.20 -7.58 -1.76
CA ALA A 164 12.28 -8.67 -1.46
C ALA A 164 11.38 -8.92 -2.69
N PRO A 165 10.83 -10.12 -2.88
CA PRO A 165 9.92 -10.40 -3.98
C PRO A 165 8.50 -9.89 -3.73
N GLY A 166 8.10 -9.72 -2.46
CA GLY A 166 6.78 -9.25 -2.05
C GLY A 166 6.80 -8.51 -0.71
N ALA A 167 5.85 -7.61 -0.53
CA ALA A 167 5.65 -6.89 0.74
C ALA A 167 4.17 -6.65 1.04
N THR A 168 3.87 -6.49 2.35
CA THR A 168 2.58 -5.96 2.77
C THR A 168 2.62 -4.42 2.78
N ALA A 169 1.47 -3.81 2.58
CA ALA A 169 1.27 -2.37 2.59
C ALA A 169 -0.13 -2.02 3.10
N THR A 170 -0.42 -0.72 3.27
CA THR A 170 -1.75 -0.23 3.63
C THR A 170 -2.14 0.95 2.76
N ASP A 171 -3.44 1.12 2.53
CA ASP A 171 -3.99 2.17 1.67
C ASP A 171 -5.23 2.77 2.34
N THR A 172 -5.12 4.03 2.71
CA THR A 172 -6.19 4.82 3.33
C THR A 172 -6.73 5.88 2.37
N GLY A 173 -5.86 6.43 1.52
CA GLY A 173 -6.20 7.40 0.49
C GLY A 173 -5.45 7.21 -0.83
N GLY A 174 -4.63 6.13 -0.94
CA GLY A 174 -3.77 5.87 -2.08
C GLY A 174 -2.45 5.20 -1.70
N SER A 175 -2.22 4.94 -0.41
CA SER A 175 -0.90 4.59 0.13
C SER A 175 -0.36 3.19 -0.25
N ILE A 176 -1.05 2.41 -1.08
CA ILE A 176 -0.53 1.27 -1.84
C ILE A 176 -0.31 1.71 -3.29
N ARG A 177 -1.35 2.25 -3.91
CA ARG A 177 -1.41 2.49 -5.36
C ARG A 177 -0.45 3.59 -5.79
N GLN A 178 -0.40 4.70 -5.06
CA GLN A 178 0.45 5.84 -5.37
C GLN A 178 1.95 5.46 -5.29
N PRO A 179 2.50 4.89 -4.19
CA PRO A 179 3.90 4.48 -4.18
C PRO A 179 4.18 3.33 -5.17
N ALA A 180 3.22 2.46 -5.47
CA ALA A 180 3.39 1.45 -6.52
C ALA A 180 3.59 2.09 -7.90
N ALA A 181 2.81 3.14 -8.23
CA ALA A 181 2.96 3.90 -9.47
C ALA A 181 4.33 4.59 -9.56
N LEU A 182 4.75 5.29 -8.49
CA LEU A 182 5.99 6.07 -8.48
C LEU A 182 7.26 5.22 -8.41
N CYS A 183 7.15 3.97 -7.96
CA CYS A 183 8.26 3.01 -7.91
C CYS A 183 8.22 1.95 -9.04
N GLY A 184 7.22 1.97 -9.93
CA GLY A 184 7.14 1.06 -11.08
C GLY A 184 6.89 -0.40 -10.69
N ILE A 185 6.03 -0.64 -9.70
CA ILE A 185 5.63 -1.96 -9.24
C ILE A 185 4.10 -2.12 -9.26
N THR A 186 3.62 -3.32 -8.98
CA THR A 186 2.19 -3.60 -8.83
C THR A 186 1.78 -3.54 -7.37
N GLY A 187 0.69 -2.82 -7.07
CA GLY A 187 0.12 -2.73 -5.73
C GLY A 187 -1.39 -2.80 -5.75
N LEU A 188 -1.98 -3.61 -4.90
CA LEU A 188 -3.43 -3.83 -4.84
C LEU A 188 -3.99 -3.47 -3.47
N LYS A 189 -4.92 -2.53 -3.43
CA LYS A 189 -5.83 -2.29 -2.31
C LYS A 189 -7.10 -3.09 -2.53
N PRO A 190 -7.41 -4.12 -1.75
CA PRO A 190 -8.66 -4.87 -1.90
C PRO A 190 -9.87 -4.05 -1.43
N THR A 191 -11.06 -4.58 -1.63
CA THR A 191 -12.31 -4.06 -1.09
C THR A 191 -12.20 -3.86 0.43
N TYR A 192 -12.73 -2.75 0.94
CA TYR A 192 -12.75 -2.50 2.37
C TYR A 192 -13.43 -3.66 3.13
N GLY A 193 -12.73 -4.18 4.14
CA GLY A 193 -13.18 -5.34 4.91
C GLY A 193 -12.85 -6.72 4.31
N ARG A 194 -12.17 -6.80 3.14
CA ARG A 194 -11.69 -8.08 2.59
C ARG A 194 -10.53 -8.66 3.40
N VAL A 195 -9.66 -7.82 3.96
CA VAL A 195 -8.53 -8.20 4.80
C VAL A 195 -8.72 -7.59 6.18
N SER A 196 -8.53 -8.40 7.23
CA SER A 196 -8.66 -7.96 8.62
C SER A 196 -7.71 -6.83 8.96
N ARG A 197 -8.19 -5.87 9.73
CA ARG A 197 -7.42 -4.77 10.31
C ARG A 197 -6.94 -5.07 11.74
N TRP A 198 -7.24 -6.25 12.29
CA TRP A 198 -6.77 -6.61 13.62
C TRP A 198 -5.24 -6.60 13.69
N GLY A 199 -4.70 -5.83 14.66
CA GLY A 199 -3.26 -5.65 14.83
C GLY A 199 -2.60 -4.73 13.82
N MET A 200 -3.33 -4.16 12.85
CA MET A 200 -2.90 -3.03 12.06
C MET A 200 -3.17 -1.75 12.85
N ILE A 201 -2.15 -0.95 13.12
CA ILE A 201 -2.30 0.30 13.87
C ILE A 201 -3.10 1.29 13.02
N ALA A 202 -4.21 1.79 13.59
CA ALA A 202 -5.19 2.55 12.84
C ALA A 202 -4.75 3.99 12.54
N PHE A 203 -4.93 4.43 11.30
CA PHE A 203 -4.98 5.83 10.92
C PHE A 203 -6.44 6.31 10.85
N ALA A 204 -7.20 5.89 9.85
CA ALA A 204 -8.61 6.25 9.66
C ALA A 204 -9.44 4.99 9.52
N SER A 205 -10.15 4.60 10.57
CA SER A 205 -10.78 3.28 10.74
C SER A 205 -11.78 2.93 9.65
N SER A 206 -12.47 3.91 9.04
CA SER A 206 -13.45 3.68 7.99
C SER A 206 -12.85 3.63 6.57
N LEU A 207 -11.52 3.79 6.45
CA LEU A 207 -10.82 3.88 5.17
C LEU A 207 -9.62 2.92 5.06
N ASP A 208 -8.94 2.64 6.18
CA ASP A 208 -7.73 1.83 6.22
C ASP A 208 -7.96 0.43 5.67
N GLN A 209 -7.10 0.00 4.74
CA GLN A 209 -7.12 -1.35 4.19
C GLN A 209 -5.70 -1.86 3.95
N ALA A 210 -5.42 -3.11 4.35
CA ALA A 210 -4.19 -3.80 4.03
C ALA A 210 -4.25 -4.41 2.62
N GLY A 211 -3.09 -4.50 1.95
CA GLY A 211 -2.98 -5.14 0.66
C GLY A 211 -1.53 -5.47 0.27
N PRO A 212 -1.32 -6.26 -0.79
CA PRO A 212 -0.01 -6.69 -1.26
C PRO A 212 0.64 -5.69 -2.21
N MET A 213 1.97 -5.72 -2.22
CA MET A 213 2.84 -5.16 -3.26
C MET A 213 3.81 -6.21 -3.77
N ALA A 214 3.95 -6.30 -5.09
CA ALA A 214 4.91 -7.16 -5.78
C ALA A 214 5.21 -6.58 -7.17
N ARG A 215 6.05 -7.26 -7.96
CA ARG A 215 6.31 -6.82 -9.34
C ARG A 215 5.17 -7.15 -10.29
N THR A 216 4.52 -8.29 -10.11
CA THR A 216 3.50 -8.82 -11.02
C THR A 216 2.11 -8.87 -10.38
N ALA A 217 1.08 -8.84 -11.20
CA ALA A 217 -0.30 -9.07 -10.78
C ALA A 217 -0.51 -10.51 -10.25
N GLU A 218 0.20 -11.48 -10.82
CA GLU A 218 0.17 -12.87 -10.37
C GLU A 218 0.72 -13.01 -8.95
N ASP A 219 1.86 -12.39 -8.65
CA ASP A 219 2.41 -12.37 -7.29
C ASP A 219 1.49 -11.65 -6.30
N CYS A 220 0.86 -10.54 -6.73
CA CYS A 220 -0.16 -9.86 -5.91
C CYS A 220 -1.37 -10.76 -5.63
N ALA A 221 -1.80 -11.59 -6.58
CA ALA A 221 -2.88 -12.55 -6.40
C ALA A 221 -2.50 -13.63 -5.37
N LEU A 222 -1.29 -14.18 -5.44
CA LEU A 222 -0.77 -15.14 -4.47
C LEU A 222 -0.69 -14.55 -3.06
N LEU A 223 -0.15 -13.35 -2.93
CA LEU A 223 -0.07 -12.66 -1.65
C LEU A 223 -1.47 -12.34 -1.09
N LEU A 224 -2.42 -11.89 -1.92
CA LEU A 224 -3.79 -11.61 -1.49
C LEU A 224 -4.53 -12.88 -1.03
N ASN A 225 -4.31 -14.02 -1.71
CA ASN A 225 -4.84 -15.31 -1.26
C ASN A 225 -4.43 -15.65 0.18
N CYS A 226 -3.18 -15.29 0.55
CA CYS A 226 -2.68 -15.51 1.90
C CYS A 226 -3.16 -14.46 2.90
N MET A 227 -3.35 -13.20 2.48
CA MET A 227 -3.79 -12.11 3.37
C MET A 227 -5.27 -12.16 3.73
N ALA A 228 -6.11 -12.53 2.75
CA ALA A 228 -7.55 -12.43 2.86
C ALA A 228 -8.14 -13.59 3.66
N SER A 229 -8.86 -13.26 4.72
CA SER A 229 -9.62 -14.22 5.55
C SER A 229 -10.70 -13.47 6.32
N TYR A 230 -11.77 -14.15 6.70
CA TYR A 230 -12.67 -13.62 7.71
C TYR A 230 -11.98 -13.67 9.09
N ASP A 231 -12.15 -12.60 9.85
CA ASP A 231 -11.61 -12.47 11.20
C ASP A 231 -12.64 -11.81 12.12
N ASN A 232 -13.13 -12.54 13.09
CA ASN A 232 -14.12 -12.06 14.07
C ASN A 232 -13.54 -11.04 15.08
N LYS A 233 -12.23 -10.82 15.11
CA LYS A 233 -11.57 -9.79 15.92
C LYS A 233 -11.70 -8.40 15.29
N ASP A 234 -12.03 -8.31 14.00
CA ASP A 234 -12.30 -7.05 13.30
C ASP A 234 -13.76 -6.99 12.87
N SER A 235 -14.54 -6.13 13.52
CA SER A 235 -15.97 -5.96 13.24
C SER A 235 -16.28 -5.44 11.82
N THR A 236 -15.29 -4.96 11.09
CA THR A 236 -15.43 -4.50 9.71
C THR A 236 -15.01 -5.55 8.68
N CYS A 237 -14.40 -6.66 9.13
CA CYS A 237 -14.04 -7.76 8.26
C CYS A 237 -15.29 -8.49 7.77
N VAL A 238 -15.44 -8.61 6.44
CA VAL A 238 -16.66 -9.17 5.83
C VAL A 238 -16.56 -10.69 5.80
N ASP A 239 -17.59 -11.36 6.37
CA ASP A 239 -17.74 -12.82 6.28
C ASP A 239 -18.19 -13.23 4.88
N ARG A 240 -17.21 -13.35 4.00
CA ARG A 240 -17.40 -13.77 2.60
C ARG A 240 -16.26 -14.67 2.18
N SER A 241 -16.57 -15.78 1.50
CA SER A 241 -15.58 -16.71 0.98
C SER A 241 -14.51 -15.99 0.17
N VAL A 242 -13.25 -16.41 0.36
CA VAL A 242 -12.09 -15.90 -0.39
C VAL A 242 -11.95 -16.76 -1.64
N PRO A 243 -12.07 -16.20 -2.86
CA PRO A 243 -11.82 -16.96 -4.07
C PRO A 243 -10.32 -17.24 -4.22
N ASN A 244 -9.99 -18.19 -5.09
CA ASN A 244 -8.60 -18.29 -5.55
C ASN A 244 -8.35 -17.19 -6.60
N TYR A 245 -7.69 -16.11 -6.21
CA TYR A 245 -7.42 -14.97 -7.07
C TYR A 245 -6.50 -15.28 -8.26
N SER A 246 -5.74 -16.39 -8.19
CA SER A 246 -4.87 -16.83 -9.30
C SER A 246 -5.59 -17.71 -10.33
N ALA A 247 -6.81 -18.17 -10.04
CA ALA A 247 -7.48 -19.17 -10.87
C ALA A 247 -7.79 -18.71 -12.31
N ASN A 248 -8.03 -17.40 -12.48
CA ASN A 248 -8.56 -16.82 -13.72
C ASN A 248 -7.58 -15.83 -14.38
N LEU A 249 -6.29 -15.86 -14.03
CA LEU A 249 -5.29 -14.93 -14.58
C LEU A 249 -5.00 -15.14 -16.09
N GLY A 250 -5.51 -16.19 -16.69
CA GLY A 250 -5.39 -16.46 -18.13
C GLY A 250 -6.63 -16.08 -18.94
N ASP A 251 -7.69 -15.60 -18.31
CA ASP A 251 -8.96 -15.34 -18.99
C ASP A 251 -8.85 -14.15 -19.95
N SER A 252 -9.49 -14.27 -21.12
CA SER A 252 -9.49 -13.21 -22.12
C SER A 252 -10.21 -11.96 -21.62
N VAL A 253 -9.64 -10.79 -21.91
CA VAL A 253 -10.28 -9.48 -21.65
C VAL A 253 -11.18 -9.03 -22.80
N LYS A 254 -11.41 -9.84 -23.81
CA LYS A 254 -12.29 -9.52 -24.95
C LYS A 254 -13.72 -9.27 -24.47
N GLY A 255 -14.28 -8.11 -24.88
CA GLY A 255 -15.62 -7.69 -24.48
C GLY A 255 -15.70 -7.12 -23.06
N LEU A 256 -14.56 -6.98 -22.34
CA LEU A 256 -14.50 -6.29 -21.06
C LEU A 256 -14.76 -4.79 -21.28
N ARG A 257 -15.77 -4.25 -20.61
CA ARG A 257 -16.12 -2.81 -20.71
C ARG A 257 -15.30 -2.02 -19.69
N ILE A 258 -14.43 -1.16 -20.19
CA ILE A 258 -13.51 -0.34 -19.37
C ILE A 258 -14.00 1.10 -19.39
N GLY A 259 -14.42 1.61 -18.24
CA GLY A 259 -14.84 2.98 -18.03
C GLY A 259 -13.66 3.95 -17.94
N ILE A 260 -13.75 5.06 -18.68
CA ILE A 260 -12.72 6.11 -18.67
C ILE A 260 -13.38 7.40 -18.15
N PRO A 261 -13.16 7.77 -16.88
CA PRO A 261 -13.72 9.00 -16.32
C PRO A 261 -13.07 10.22 -16.97
N LYS A 262 -13.89 11.10 -17.56
CA LYS A 262 -13.36 12.34 -18.16
C LYS A 262 -12.64 13.23 -17.15
N GLU A 263 -13.04 13.17 -15.89
CA GLU A 263 -12.45 13.94 -14.79
C GLU A 263 -11.01 13.53 -14.48
N TYR A 264 -10.60 12.30 -14.85
CA TYR A 264 -9.24 11.82 -14.66
C TYR A 264 -8.24 12.33 -15.72
N PHE A 265 -8.74 12.93 -16.81
CA PHE A 265 -7.96 13.47 -17.92
C PHE A 265 -8.17 14.98 -18.07
N SER A 266 -8.21 15.68 -16.94
CA SER A 266 -8.44 17.12 -16.86
C SER A 266 -7.14 17.90 -16.62
N GLU A 267 -7.24 19.21 -16.50
CA GLU A 267 -6.12 20.10 -16.18
C GLU A 267 -5.37 19.65 -14.91
N GLY A 268 -4.04 19.67 -14.95
CA GLY A 268 -3.16 19.22 -13.85
C GLY A 268 -2.56 17.84 -14.07
N LEU A 269 -3.06 17.04 -15.01
CA LEU A 269 -2.41 15.78 -15.39
C LEU A 269 -1.19 16.07 -16.28
N ASN A 270 -0.03 15.50 -15.90
CA ASN A 270 1.20 15.60 -16.71
C ASN A 270 0.99 14.97 -18.09
N ALA A 271 1.37 15.66 -19.15
CA ALA A 271 1.15 15.20 -20.52
C ALA A 271 1.84 13.86 -20.86
N GLY A 272 3.02 13.59 -20.27
CA GLY A 272 3.70 12.31 -20.41
C GLY A 272 2.96 11.17 -19.71
N THR A 273 2.43 11.44 -18.51
CA THR A 273 1.59 10.49 -17.76
C THR A 273 0.29 10.20 -18.53
N GLU A 274 -0.40 11.24 -19.02
CA GLU A 274 -1.59 11.07 -19.84
C GLU A 274 -1.32 10.21 -21.08
N LYS A 275 -0.24 10.49 -21.78
CA LYS A 275 0.16 9.73 -22.96
C LYS A 275 0.36 8.25 -22.63
N ALA A 276 1.14 7.92 -21.58
CA ALA A 276 1.40 6.54 -21.18
C ALA A 276 0.12 5.79 -20.80
N VAL A 277 -0.80 6.44 -20.06
CA VAL A 277 -2.08 5.86 -19.69
C VAL A 277 -2.97 5.62 -20.92
N ARG A 278 -3.04 6.57 -21.86
CA ARG A 278 -3.83 6.40 -23.10
C ARG A 278 -3.25 5.30 -23.99
N GLU A 279 -1.93 5.17 -24.08
CA GLU A 279 -1.27 4.07 -24.80
C GLU A 279 -1.62 2.73 -24.16
N SER A 280 -1.66 2.66 -22.83
CA SER A 280 -2.07 1.44 -22.10
C SER A 280 -3.54 1.08 -22.35
N LEU A 281 -4.43 2.06 -22.37
CA LEU A 281 -5.84 1.86 -22.72
C LEU A 281 -5.98 1.32 -24.15
N ALA A 282 -5.18 1.82 -25.10
CA ALA A 282 -5.15 1.33 -26.47
C ALA A 282 -4.66 -0.15 -26.57
N GLU A 283 -3.78 -0.60 -25.66
CA GLU A 283 -3.42 -2.04 -25.61
C GLU A 283 -4.61 -2.90 -25.17
N TYR A 284 -5.41 -2.45 -24.19
CA TYR A 284 -6.65 -3.16 -23.82
C TYR A 284 -7.65 -3.23 -24.99
N GLU A 285 -7.78 -2.15 -25.76
CA GLU A 285 -8.64 -2.13 -26.95
C GLU A 285 -8.13 -3.11 -28.03
N LYS A 286 -6.82 -3.21 -28.24
CA LYS A 286 -6.21 -4.22 -29.13
C LYS A 286 -6.47 -5.66 -28.66
N MET A 287 -6.53 -5.88 -27.34
CA MET A 287 -6.90 -7.17 -26.76
C MET A 287 -8.42 -7.46 -26.86
N GLY A 288 -9.21 -6.51 -27.37
CA GLY A 288 -10.64 -6.65 -27.60
C GLY A 288 -11.53 -6.16 -26.46
N ALA A 289 -11.02 -5.41 -25.53
CA ALA A 289 -11.83 -4.69 -24.54
C ALA A 289 -12.55 -3.49 -25.19
N GLU A 290 -13.65 -3.05 -24.59
CA GLU A 290 -14.44 -1.91 -25.04
C GLU A 290 -14.20 -0.71 -24.11
N LEU A 291 -13.70 0.40 -24.66
CA LEU A 291 -13.48 1.63 -23.93
C LEU A 291 -14.76 2.46 -23.88
N VAL A 292 -15.24 2.81 -22.69
CA VAL A 292 -16.51 3.53 -22.48
C VAL A 292 -16.21 4.84 -21.74
N GLU A 293 -16.46 5.98 -22.38
CA GLU A 293 -16.41 7.28 -21.69
C GLU A 293 -17.51 7.35 -20.60
N LEU A 294 -17.13 7.82 -19.42
CA LEU A 294 -18.06 8.05 -18.32
C LEU A 294 -17.68 9.30 -17.51
N SER A 295 -18.54 9.68 -16.59
CA SER A 295 -18.33 10.81 -15.70
C SER A 295 -18.49 10.37 -14.24
N LEU A 296 -17.60 10.85 -13.37
CA LEU A 296 -17.66 10.74 -11.92
C LEU A 296 -17.72 12.16 -11.32
N PRO A 297 -18.87 12.86 -11.44
CA PRO A 297 -18.97 14.30 -11.25
C PRO A 297 -18.62 14.79 -9.85
N ASN A 298 -18.72 13.93 -8.83
CA ASN A 298 -18.39 14.28 -7.45
C ASN A 298 -16.91 14.02 -7.09
N THR A 299 -16.09 13.51 -8.01
CA THR A 299 -14.66 13.20 -7.75
C THR A 299 -13.87 14.41 -7.27
N GLY A 300 -14.16 15.62 -7.78
CA GLY A 300 -13.53 16.86 -7.32
C GLY A 300 -13.75 17.19 -5.84
N LEU A 301 -14.73 16.57 -5.20
CA LEU A 301 -15.00 16.70 -3.76
C LEU A 301 -14.25 15.67 -2.90
N SER A 302 -13.52 14.74 -3.51
CA SER A 302 -12.87 13.63 -2.80
C SER A 302 -11.79 14.11 -1.85
N VAL A 303 -10.89 14.99 -2.31
CA VAL A 303 -9.79 15.52 -1.48
C VAL A 303 -10.35 16.31 -0.28
N PRO A 304 -11.25 17.31 -0.43
CA PRO A 304 -11.85 17.99 0.70
C PRO A 304 -12.55 17.06 1.70
N ALA A 305 -13.35 16.11 1.21
CA ALA A 305 -14.06 15.16 2.09
C ALA A 305 -13.10 14.26 2.87
N TYR A 306 -12.07 13.75 2.21
CA TYR A 306 -11.05 12.91 2.83
C TYR A 306 -10.29 13.65 3.94
N TYR A 307 -9.86 14.89 3.70
CA TYR A 307 -9.10 15.69 4.67
C TYR A 307 -9.95 16.26 5.81
N VAL A 308 -11.24 15.98 5.82
CA VAL A 308 -12.11 16.11 7.01
C VAL A 308 -12.26 14.75 7.72
N ILE A 309 -12.63 13.70 6.99
CA ILE A 309 -12.91 12.36 7.56
C ILE A 309 -11.65 11.74 8.17
N ALA A 310 -10.58 11.65 7.42
CA ALA A 310 -9.38 10.95 7.86
C ALA A 310 -8.72 11.61 9.09
N PRO A 311 -8.50 12.95 9.14
CA PRO A 311 -8.02 13.60 10.35
C PRO A 311 -8.97 13.48 11.55
N ALA A 312 -10.29 13.53 11.34
CA ALA A 312 -11.27 13.34 12.42
C ALA A 312 -11.13 11.95 13.06
N GLU A 313 -11.05 10.91 12.25
CA GLU A 313 -10.85 9.54 12.74
C GLU A 313 -9.45 9.35 13.35
N ALA A 314 -8.40 9.96 12.76
CA ALA A 314 -7.04 9.94 13.31
C ALA A 314 -6.98 10.55 14.70
N SER A 315 -7.63 11.70 14.93
CA SER A 315 -7.64 12.36 16.24
C SER A 315 -8.21 11.45 17.32
N ALA A 316 -9.25 10.67 17.00
CA ALA A 316 -9.84 9.68 17.91
C ALA A 316 -8.92 8.46 18.07
N ASN A 317 -8.38 7.90 16.98
CA ASN A 317 -7.54 6.70 17.01
C ASN A 317 -6.21 6.94 17.74
N LEU A 318 -5.57 8.10 17.54
CA LEU A 318 -4.28 8.41 18.14
C LEU A 318 -4.39 8.99 19.56
N SER A 319 -5.60 9.16 20.09
CA SER A 319 -5.81 9.61 21.49
C SER A 319 -5.22 8.65 22.53
N ARG A 320 -5.08 7.36 22.17
CA ARG A 320 -4.54 6.31 23.04
C ARG A 320 -3.02 6.37 23.27
N PHE A 321 -2.30 7.11 22.44
CA PHE A 321 -0.84 7.26 22.55
C PHE A 321 -0.52 8.44 23.47
N ASP A 322 -0.40 8.15 24.76
CA ASP A 322 -0.23 9.11 25.86
C ASP A 322 1.04 8.87 26.71
N GLY A 323 1.81 7.81 26.38
CA GLY A 323 3.03 7.45 27.10
C GLY A 323 2.80 6.84 28.48
N VAL A 324 1.55 6.46 28.83
CA VAL A 324 1.25 5.86 30.13
C VAL A 324 1.48 4.35 30.15
N LYS A 325 0.94 3.64 29.16
CA LYS A 325 1.02 2.15 29.10
C LYS A 325 2.16 1.65 28.22
N TYR A 326 2.46 2.34 27.12
CA TYR A 326 3.48 1.99 26.13
C TYR A 326 3.86 3.22 25.29
N GLY A 327 4.93 3.10 24.52
CA GLY A 327 5.41 4.14 23.63
C GLY A 327 6.34 5.14 24.33
N HIS A 328 6.66 6.21 23.61
CA HIS A 328 7.46 7.32 24.12
C HIS A 328 6.76 7.99 25.31
N ARG A 329 7.55 8.34 26.31
CA ARG A 329 7.13 9.10 27.51
C ARG A 329 8.14 10.21 27.75
N CYS A 330 7.68 11.44 27.95
CA CYS A 330 8.55 12.57 28.25
C CYS A 330 9.25 12.37 29.59
N ASP A 331 10.48 12.89 29.70
CA ASP A 331 11.27 12.82 30.93
C ASP A 331 10.80 13.89 31.94
N ASN A 332 10.77 13.50 33.23
CA ASN A 332 10.51 14.40 34.36
C ASN A 332 9.28 15.31 34.19
N PRO A 333 8.07 14.76 33.95
CA PRO A 333 6.86 15.56 33.86
C PRO A 333 6.56 16.23 35.21
N LYS A 334 6.08 17.49 35.18
CA LYS A 334 5.73 18.25 36.36
C LYS A 334 4.44 17.74 37.01
N ASP A 335 3.48 17.36 36.19
CA ASP A 335 2.18 16.85 36.55
C ASP A 335 1.60 16.01 35.42
N LEU A 336 0.36 15.54 35.56
CA LEU A 336 -0.30 14.68 34.55
C LEU A 336 -0.59 15.42 33.25
N GLU A 337 -0.94 16.69 33.30
CA GLU A 337 -1.18 17.49 32.08
C GLU A 337 0.13 17.69 31.31
N ASP A 338 1.22 18.03 31.98
CA ASP A 338 2.54 18.18 31.41
C ASP A 338 3.03 16.86 30.79
N LEU A 339 2.76 15.72 31.47
CA LEU A 339 3.04 14.38 30.92
C LEU A 339 2.37 14.19 29.57
N TYR A 340 1.06 14.37 29.47
CA TYR A 340 0.33 14.15 28.22
C TYR A 340 0.75 15.11 27.13
N ARG A 341 0.83 16.40 27.45
CA ARG A 341 1.15 17.45 26.49
C ARG A 341 2.54 17.26 25.90
N ARG A 342 3.57 17.09 26.75
CA ARG A 342 4.95 16.93 26.29
C ARG A 342 5.20 15.60 25.60
N THR A 343 4.67 14.51 26.13
CA THR A 343 4.78 13.19 25.49
C THR A 343 4.27 13.22 24.06
N ARG A 344 3.09 13.81 23.83
CA ARG A 344 2.50 13.89 22.50
C ARG A 344 3.24 14.88 21.59
N ALA A 345 3.67 16.02 22.11
CA ALA A 345 4.45 17.00 21.35
C ALA A 345 5.84 16.48 20.97
N GLU A 346 6.50 15.69 21.84
CA GLU A 346 7.81 15.11 21.58
C GLU A 346 7.76 13.85 20.73
N GLY A 347 6.66 13.09 20.80
CA GLY A 347 6.50 11.77 20.19
C GLY A 347 5.92 11.78 18.79
N PHE A 348 5.06 12.74 18.45
CA PHE A 348 4.46 12.89 17.13
C PHE A 348 5.19 13.93 16.28
N GLY A 349 5.41 13.64 15.01
CA GLY A 349 5.90 14.59 14.01
C GLY A 349 4.84 15.62 13.59
N ASP A 350 5.29 16.65 12.89
CA ASP A 350 4.49 17.84 12.58
C ASP A 350 3.22 17.54 11.78
N GLU A 351 3.28 16.65 10.79
CA GLU A 351 2.11 16.31 9.98
C GLU A 351 1.05 15.56 10.78
N VAL A 352 1.46 14.64 11.65
CA VAL A 352 0.55 13.91 12.54
C VAL A 352 -0.10 14.87 13.53
N GLN A 353 0.66 15.79 14.13
CA GLN A 353 0.13 16.82 15.02
C GLN A 353 -0.89 17.72 14.30
N ARG A 354 -0.59 18.14 13.08
CA ARG A 354 -1.49 18.95 12.24
C ARG A 354 -2.82 18.23 12.01
N ARG A 355 -2.78 16.96 11.60
CA ARG A 355 -4.00 16.16 11.35
C ARG A 355 -4.80 15.90 12.62
N ILE A 356 -4.15 15.66 13.75
CA ILE A 356 -4.83 15.53 15.06
C ILE A 356 -5.56 16.83 15.41
N LEU A 357 -4.94 18.00 15.23
CA LEU A 357 -5.54 19.30 15.50
C LEU A 357 -6.75 19.57 14.60
N ILE A 358 -6.61 19.35 13.28
CA ILE A 358 -7.71 19.50 12.31
C ILE A 358 -8.86 18.55 12.67
N GLY A 359 -8.57 17.28 12.96
CA GLY A 359 -9.58 16.30 13.32
C GLY A 359 -10.33 16.65 14.61
N THR A 360 -9.59 17.08 15.63
CA THR A 360 -10.18 17.53 16.90
C THR A 360 -11.11 18.72 16.68
N TYR A 361 -10.71 19.68 15.84
CA TYR A 361 -11.56 20.82 15.48
C TYR A 361 -12.83 20.37 14.75
N CYS A 362 -12.72 19.51 13.74
CA CYS A 362 -13.87 19.00 12.98
C CYS A 362 -14.88 18.22 13.84
N LEU A 363 -14.42 17.59 14.93
CA LEU A 363 -15.28 16.84 15.85
C LEU A 363 -15.79 17.67 17.03
N SER A 364 -15.36 18.93 17.19
CA SER A 364 -15.75 19.76 18.31
C SER A 364 -17.21 20.22 18.25
N ALA A 365 -17.76 20.57 19.40
CA ALA A 365 -19.16 21.03 19.52
C ALA A 365 -19.45 22.21 18.58
N GLY A 366 -20.53 22.12 17.83
CA GLY A 366 -20.95 23.12 16.84
C GLY A 366 -20.32 23.00 15.46
N TYR A 367 -19.27 22.15 15.29
CA TYR A 367 -18.61 21.94 14.01
C TYR A 367 -18.82 20.54 13.43
N TYR A 368 -19.21 19.56 14.25
CA TYR A 368 -19.40 18.17 13.83
C TYR A 368 -20.29 18.02 12.61
N ASP A 369 -21.51 18.60 12.65
CA ASP A 369 -22.45 18.49 11.55
C ASP A 369 -22.01 19.28 10.31
N ALA A 370 -21.35 20.44 10.53
CA ALA A 370 -20.90 21.32 9.47
C ALA A 370 -19.72 20.75 8.69
N TYR A 371 -18.85 19.98 9.34
CA TYR A 371 -17.65 19.39 8.71
C TYR A 371 -17.77 17.88 8.56
N TYR A 372 -17.72 17.11 9.65
CA TYR A 372 -17.68 15.65 9.58
C TYR A 372 -18.98 15.07 9.00
N GLY A 373 -20.12 15.52 9.48
CA GLY A 373 -21.44 15.12 8.96
C GLY A 373 -21.59 15.44 7.46
N LYS A 374 -21.16 16.66 7.06
CA LYS A 374 -21.19 17.06 5.64
C LYS A 374 -20.25 16.23 4.77
N ALA A 375 -19.04 15.95 5.27
CA ALA A 375 -18.08 15.12 4.54
C ALA A 375 -18.58 13.68 4.35
N GLN A 376 -19.32 13.10 5.32
CA GLN A 376 -19.95 11.80 5.17
C GLN A 376 -21.07 11.83 4.11
N GLN A 377 -21.84 12.92 3.99
CA GLN A 377 -22.82 13.08 2.91
C GLN A 377 -22.14 13.14 1.53
N VAL A 378 -21.03 13.88 1.42
CA VAL A 378 -20.23 13.95 0.19
C VAL A 378 -19.64 12.57 -0.16
N ARG A 379 -19.16 11.82 0.83
CA ARG A 379 -18.68 10.44 0.66
C ARG A 379 -19.76 9.56 0.01
N GLU A 380 -21.01 9.69 0.45
CA GLU A 380 -22.12 8.94 -0.13
C GLU A 380 -22.39 9.32 -1.59
N LEU A 381 -22.31 10.61 -1.97
CA LEU A 381 -22.42 11.06 -3.35
C LEU A 381 -21.33 10.46 -4.24
N ILE A 382 -20.08 10.45 -3.75
CA ILE A 382 -18.95 9.83 -4.46
C ILE A 382 -19.20 8.32 -4.65
N ARG A 383 -19.69 7.61 -3.63
CA ARG A 383 -20.02 6.19 -3.72
C ARG A 383 -21.11 5.94 -4.78
N GLN A 384 -22.12 6.83 -4.87
CA GLN A 384 -23.19 6.72 -5.86
C GLN A 384 -22.68 6.90 -7.30
N ASP A 385 -21.71 7.80 -7.55
CA ASP A 385 -21.07 7.94 -8.87
C ASP A 385 -20.50 6.60 -9.35
N PHE A 386 -19.74 5.92 -8.50
CA PHE A 386 -19.18 4.60 -8.83
C PHE A 386 -20.25 3.53 -9.00
N THR A 387 -21.29 3.51 -8.15
CA THR A 387 -22.39 2.55 -8.27
C THR A 387 -23.07 2.67 -9.64
N GLN A 388 -23.37 3.90 -10.08
CA GLN A 388 -23.98 4.16 -11.39
C GLN A 388 -23.00 3.85 -12.56
N ALA A 389 -21.70 4.09 -12.37
CA ALA A 389 -20.72 3.76 -13.38
C ALA A 389 -20.61 2.24 -13.60
N PHE A 390 -20.61 1.44 -12.53
CA PHE A 390 -20.53 -0.02 -12.61
C PHE A 390 -21.81 -0.71 -13.15
N GLU A 391 -22.90 0.02 -13.35
CA GLU A 391 -24.04 -0.49 -14.15
C GLU A 391 -23.69 -0.57 -15.66
N LYS A 392 -22.74 0.24 -16.10
CA LYS A 392 -22.38 0.40 -17.52
C LYS A 392 -21.07 -0.28 -17.90
N VAL A 393 -20.14 -0.39 -16.95
CA VAL A 393 -18.78 -0.88 -17.17
C VAL A 393 -18.40 -1.94 -16.15
N ASP A 394 -17.39 -2.74 -16.47
CA ASP A 394 -16.91 -3.83 -15.63
C ASP A 394 -15.70 -3.41 -14.78
N LEU A 395 -14.84 -2.54 -15.31
CA LEU A 395 -13.72 -1.92 -14.63
C LEU A 395 -13.66 -0.43 -14.98
N ILE A 396 -13.01 0.37 -14.13
CA ILE A 396 -12.69 1.77 -14.41
C ILE A 396 -11.17 1.89 -14.44
N MET A 397 -10.63 2.60 -15.44
CA MET A 397 -9.18 2.80 -15.58
C MET A 397 -8.83 4.26 -15.80
N GLY A 398 -7.63 4.65 -15.34
CA GLY A 398 -7.08 6.00 -15.50
C GLY A 398 -5.69 6.12 -14.86
N PRO A 399 -5.12 7.33 -14.77
CA PRO A 399 -3.85 7.55 -14.08
C PRO A 399 -3.96 7.23 -12.59
N THR A 400 -2.88 6.72 -12.01
CA THR A 400 -2.79 6.56 -10.55
C THR A 400 -2.39 7.87 -9.87
N CYS A 401 -1.43 8.59 -10.45
CA CYS A 401 -0.90 9.86 -9.96
C CYS A 401 -0.93 10.92 -11.07
N PRO A 402 -0.99 12.22 -10.73
CA PRO A 402 -0.99 13.28 -11.73
C PRO A 402 0.36 13.44 -12.43
N SER A 403 1.46 13.02 -11.81
CA SER A 403 2.82 13.17 -12.33
C SER A 403 3.71 11.99 -11.95
N PRO A 404 4.88 11.80 -12.59
CA PRO A 404 5.93 10.92 -12.06
C PRO A 404 6.46 11.43 -10.71
N ALA A 405 7.33 10.64 -10.06
CA ALA A 405 7.91 10.97 -8.77
C ALA A 405 8.58 12.37 -8.77
N PHE A 406 8.21 13.20 -7.80
CA PHE A 406 8.74 14.55 -7.61
C PHE A 406 9.93 14.55 -6.64
N GLU A 407 10.72 15.63 -6.64
CA GLU A 407 11.90 15.77 -5.80
C GLU A 407 11.54 16.07 -4.34
N PHE A 408 12.38 15.63 -3.41
CA PHE A 408 12.25 15.92 -1.98
C PHE A 408 12.09 17.42 -1.72
N GLY A 409 11.20 17.77 -0.80
CA GLY A 409 10.95 19.13 -0.37
C GLY A 409 10.24 20.03 -1.38
N SER A 410 10.02 19.59 -2.63
CA SER A 410 9.40 20.41 -3.68
C SER A 410 7.95 20.83 -3.35
N LYS A 411 7.28 20.09 -2.48
CA LYS A 411 5.90 20.37 -2.01
C LYS A 411 5.81 20.69 -0.52
N GLY A 412 6.93 20.78 0.18
CA GLY A 412 6.98 20.93 1.64
C GLY A 412 6.34 22.20 2.20
N ASN A 413 6.25 23.26 1.40
CA ASN A 413 5.65 24.54 1.79
C ASN A 413 4.15 24.66 1.43
N ASP A 414 3.59 23.70 0.71
CA ASP A 414 2.18 23.71 0.29
C ASP A 414 1.53 22.35 0.58
N PRO A 415 0.88 22.21 1.75
CA PRO A 415 0.15 20.98 2.08
C PRO A 415 -0.94 20.61 1.06
N VAL A 416 -1.57 21.60 0.40
CA VAL A 416 -2.62 21.35 -0.59
C VAL A 416 -2.02 20.72 -1.85
N ALA A 417 -0.86 21.20 -2.30
CA ALA A 417 -0.15 20.60 -3.43
C ALA A 417 0.25 19.14 -3.16
N MET A 418 0.63 18.81 -1.91
CA MET A 418 0.88 17.42 -1.51
C MET A 418 -0.42 16.60 -1.52
N TYR A 419 -1.53 17.15 -1.04
CA TYR A 419 -2.82 16.45 -0.98
C TYR A 419 -3.42 16.16 -2.36
N LEU A 420 -3.10 16.98 -3.35
CA LEU A 420 -3.53 16.77 -4.73
C LEU A 420 -2.80 15.61 -5.45
N GLU A 421 -1.71 15.10 -4.89
CA GLU A 421 -1.06 13.89 -5.43
C GLU A 421 -1.95 12.64 -5.34
N ASP A 422 -2.91 12.63 -4.42
CA ASP A 422 -3.85 11.53 -4.21
C ASP A 422 -5.21 11.76 -4.90
N ILE A 423 -5.32 12.75 -5.78
CA ILE A 423 -6.60 13.18 -6.40
C ILE A 423 -7.32 12.03 -7.13
N TYR A 424 -6.59 11.10 -7.75
CA TYR A 424 -7.16 9.97 -8.48
C TYR A 424 -7.38 8.73 -7.62
N THR A 425 -6.81 8.66 -6.41
CA THR A 425 -6.87 7.47 -5.56
C THR A 425 -7.90 7.56 -4.45
N ILE A 426 -8.09 8.75 -3.86
CA ILE A 426 -8.94 8.99 -2.67
C ILE A 426 -10.40 8.58 -2.89
N SER A 427 -10.97 8.86 -4.05
CA SER A 427 -12.38 8.54 -4.34
C SER A 427 -12.70 7.06 -4.19
N THR A 428 -11.77 6.19 -4.60
CA THR A 428 -11.85 4.73 -4.46
C THR A 428 -11.92 4.30 -2.98
N ASN A 429 -11.14 4.96 -2.10
CA ASN A 429 -11.17 4.70 -0.65
C ASN A 429 -12.47 5.16 -0.02
N LEU A 430 -12.93 6.38 -0.36
CA LEU A 430 -14.19 6.92 0.15
C LEU A 430 -15.37 6.03 -0.23
N ALA A 431 -15.35 5.45 -1.42
CA ALA A 431 -16.35 4.49 -1.89
C ALA A 431 -16.17 3.08 -1.31
N GLY A 432 -15.03 2.74 -0.69
CA GLY A 432 -14.75 1.41 -0.16
C GLY A 432 -14.42 0.34 -1.22
N LEU A 433 -14.17 0.76 -2.47
CA LEU A 433 -13.93 -0.10 -3.62
C LEU A 433 -12.50 -0.65 -3.65
N PRO A 434 -12.26 -1.80 -4.31
CA PRO A 434 -10.90 -2.25 -4.60
C PRO A 434 -10.27 -1.38 -5.69
N GLY A 435 -8.95 -1.20 -5.60
CA GLY A 435 -8.16 -0.47 -6.59
C GLY A 435 -6.75 -1.00 -6.66
N MET A 436 -6.14 -1.01 -7.82
CA MET A 436 -4.74 -1.39 -7.98
C MET A 436 -4.01 -0.42 -8.91
N SER A 437 -2.70 -0.42 -8.80
CA SER A 437 -1.81 0.28 -9.72
C SER A 437 -0.77 -0.69 -10.26
N LEU A 438 -0.43 -0.52 -11.53
CA LEU A 438 0.65 -1.25 -12.20
C LEU A 438 1.42 -0.30 -13.11
N PRO A 439 2.73 -0.55 -13.35
CA PRO A 439 3.53 0.31 -14.22
C PRO A 439 3.02 0.25 -15.66
N CYS A 440 2.96 1.42 -16.31
CA CYS A 440 2.42 1.54 -17.67
C CYS A 440 3.25 2.41 -18.60
N GLY A 441 4.40 2.88 -18.16
CA GLY A 441 5.29 3.72 -18.96
C GLY A 441 6.35 4.42 -18.12
N MET A 442 7.20 5.17 -18.80
CA MET A 442 8.25 5.99 -18.20
C MET A 442 8.11 7.44 -18.66
N VAL A 443 8.26 8.38 -17.72
CA VAL A 443 8.31 9.83 -17.99
C VAL A 443 9.54 10.38 -17.31
N GLU A 444 10.44 11.00 -18.04
CA GLU A 444 11.72 11.51 -17.52
C GLU A 444 12.53 10.43 -16.76
N ASN A 445 12.58 9.21 -17.28
CA ASN A 445 13.20 8.04 -16.68
C ASN A 445 12.61 7.62 -15.32
N LYS A 446 11.39 8.04 -15.02
CA LYS A 446 10.65 7.66 -13.82
C LYS A 446 9.36 6.93 -14.21
N PRO A 447 8.99 5.86 -13.51
CA PRO A 447 7.77 5.12 -13.83
C PRO A 447 6.51 5.93 -13.56
N VAL A 448 5.46 5.61 -14.32
CA VAL A 448 4.09 6.07 -14.11
C VAL A 448 3.14 4.88 -14.07
N GLY A 449 2.02 5.02 -13.37
CA GLY A 449 1.09 3.92 -13.10
C GLY A 449 -0.28 4.09 -13.73
N LEU A 450 -0.77 2.98 -14.30
CA LEU A 450 -2.18 2.79 -14.65
C LEU A 450 -2.94 2.33 -13.41
N GLN A 451 -4.02 3.01 -13.06
CA GLN A 451 -4.95 2.58 -12.03
C GLN A 451 -6.09 1.76 -12.62
N ILE A 452 -6.41 0.64 -11.97
CA ILE A 452 -7.60 -0.18 -12.23
C ILE A 452 -8.46 -0.16 -10.99
N ILE A 453 -9.74 0.18 -11.14
CA ILE A 453 -10.74 0.17 -10.07
C ILE A 453 -11.82 -0.85 -10.43
N GLY A 454 -12.10 -1.76 -9.51
CA GLY A 454 -13.16 -2.77 -9.65
C GLY A 454 -14.37 -2.47 -8.80
N ASN A 455 -15.47 -3.17 -9.06
CA ASN A 455 -16.61 -3.18 -8.17
C ASN A 455 -16.29 -3.96 -6.88
N TYR A 456 -17.14 -3.90 -5.87
CA TYR A 456 -16.92 -4.59 -4.61
C TYR A 456 -16.64 -6.08 -4.81
N PHE A 457 -15.52 -6.54 -4.24
CA PHE A 457 -15.07 -7.94 -4.25
C PHE A 457 -14.75 -8.49 -5.65
N ASP A 458 -14.43 -7.62 -6.60
CA ASP A 458 -14.05 -7.99 -7.98
C ASP A 458 -12.54 -7.96 -8.22
N GLU A 459 -11.76 -8.17 -7.16
CA GLU A 459 -10.28 -8.21 -7.21
C GLU A 459 -9.77 -9.22 -8.24
N ALA A 460 -10.46 -10.36 -8.40
CA ALA A 460 -10.06 -11.39 -9.36
C ALA A 460 -10.06 -10.87 -10.82
N ARG A 461 -11.09 -10.10 -11.21
CA ARG A 461 -11.17 -9.49 -12.55
C ARG A 461 -10.10 -8.42 -12.75
N MET A 462 -9.86 -7.59 -11.71
CA MET A 462 -8.80 -6.58 -11.74
C MET A 462 -7.42 -7.20 -11.93
N LEU A 463 -7.11 -8.25 -11.17
CA LEU A 463 -5.86 -9.00 -11.24
C LEU A 463 -5.69 -9.67 -12.60
N ASN A 464 -6.76 -10.26 -13.17
CA ASN A 464 -6.72 -10.81 -14.52
C ASN A 464 -6.44 -9.73 -15.56
N ALA A 465 -7.14 -8.60 -15.53
CA ALA A 465 -6.91 -7.49 -16.46
C ALA A 465 -5.45 -6.99 -16.38
N ALA A 466 -4.91 -6.80 -15.16
CA ALA A 466 -3.53 -6.42 -14.95
C ALA A 466 -2.54 -7.47 -15.45
N HIS A 467 -2.80 -8.76 -15.20
CA HIS A 467 -1.95 -9.85 -15.68
C HIS A 467 -1.93 -9.91 -17.21
N GLN A 468 -3.10 -9.80 -17.87
CA GLN A 468 -3.18 -9.79 -19.33
C GLN A 468 -2.40 -8.61 -19.95
N PHE A 469 -2.44 -7.42 -19.33
CA PHE A 469 -1.63 -6.29 -19.75
C PHE A 469 -0.13 -6.57 -19.59
N GLN A 470 0.28 -7.24 -18.51
CA GLN A 470 1.67 -7.64 -18.26
C GLN A 470 2.16 -8.75 -19.21
N GLN A 471 1.26 -9.51 -19.86
CA GLN A 471 1.64 -10.49 -20.90
C GLN A 471 1.97 -9.82 -22.25
N VAL A 472 1.48 -8.61 -22.51
CA VAL A 472 1.68 -7.90 -23.79
C VAL A 472 2.60 -6.67 -23.66
N THR A 473 3.06 -6.38 -22.44
CA THR A 473 4.00 -5.30 -22.12
C THR A 473 5.10 -5.79 -21.19
N ASP A 474 6.18 -5.03 -21.06
CA ASP A 474 7.35 -5.38 -20.24
C ASP A 474 7.64 -4.37 -19.10
N TRP A 475 6.75 -3.40 -18.85
CA TRP A 475 6.96 -2.35 -17.85
C TRP A 475 7.26 -2.90 -16.44
N HIS A 476 6.63 -4.01 -16.07
CA HIS A 476 6.80 -4.68 -14.77
C HIS A 476 8.12 -5.44 -14.64
N THR A 477 8.83 -5.69 -15.74
CA THR A 477 10.13 -6.38 -15.73
C THR A 477 11.31 -5.43 -15.58
N GLN A 478 11.10 -4.13 -15.88
CA GLN A 478 12.13 -3.12 -15.79
C GLN A 478 12.62 -2.93 -14.35
N ALA A 479 13.87 -2.55 -14.21
CA ALA A 479 14.54 -2.30 -12.94
C ALA A 479 15.30 -0.98 -12.97
N PRO A 480 15.45 -0.31 -11.81
CA PRO A 480 16.32 0.86 -11.70
C PRO A 480 17.78 0.51 -12.04
N GLU A 481 18.52 1.49 -12.55
CA GLU A 481 19.93 1.31 -12.90
C GLU A 481 20.76 0.86 -11.69
N GLY A 482 21.65 -0.11 -11.89
CA GLY A 482 22.54 -0.65 -10.85
C GLY A 482 21.90 -1.65 -9.88
N ILE A 483 20.63 -1.98 -10.04
CA ILE A 483 19.91 -2.96 -9.17
C ILE A 483 20.04 -4.39 -9.73
N GLU A 484 20.31 -4.54 -11.00
CA GLU A 484 20.37 -5.86 -11.69
C GLU A 484 21.63 -6.67 -11.39
N SER A 485 22.65 -6.08 -10.77
CA SER A 485 23.95 -6.71 -10.47
C SER A 485 23.95 -7.48 -9.12
#